data_5a4ea370840031e79dc60f1f0600cda4
#
_entry.id   5a4ea370840031e79dc60f1f0600cda4
#
_cell.length_a   1.000
_cell.length_b   1.000
_cell.length_c   1.000
_cell.angle_alpha   90.00
_cell.angle_beta   90.00
_cell.angle_gamma   90.00
#
_symmetry.space_group_name_H-M   'P 1'
#
loop_
_entity.id
_entity.type
_entity.pdbx_description
1 polymer ?
#
loop_
_entity_poly.entity_id
_entity_poly.type
_entity_poly.pdbx_seq_one_letter_code
_entity_poly.pdbx_strand_id
1 'polypeptide(L)'
;MVGRGDALELTVPGPEGERAVRVSNPDKIYFPERGITKRQIVEYYLAVSEPLLRVLAQRPVTLKRFVDGVTGAAFYAKRVPRGAPAWVDSVEITFPSGRTAREVCPTEPAVLAWAANLGTFDFHPWPVRRPHLDHPDELRVDLDPQPGTDFADAVVVAGVLREVLSEAGLVGYPKTSGGRGIHVAVRIRPQWTFVQVRRAVIALAREVARRIPQRATVSWWKEERGERVFLDFNQAARDRTIASAWSVRGTPRATVSMPVSWGDLTDVHPDDFDVLTVPGLLAQRGDPHAELDDESFGVETLLDWAVRDERDHNLGDLPYPPEYPKMPGEPLRVQPSRARHSTSENPVPARGADGGGGHDDRDETDAKLREF
;
A
#
# COMPACT_ATOMS: atom_id res chain seq x y z
N MET A 1 15.62 -14.54 30.92
CA MET A 1 15.73 -13.06 30.90
C MET A 1 16.74 -12.70 29.81
N VAL A 2 16.30 -12.28 28.65
CA VAL A 2 17.19 -11.75 27.61
C VAL A 2 17.62 -10.36 28.11
N GLY A 3 18.92 -10.15 28.29
CA GLY A 3 19.48 -8.88 28.73
C GLY A 3 19.01 -7.75 27.81
N ARG A 4 18.64 -6.61 28.38
CA ARG A 4 18.42 -5.38 27.60
C ARG A 4 19.78 -5.03 26.97
N GLY A 5 19.94 -5.33 25.67
CA GLY A 5 21.09 -4.87 24.91
C GLY A 5 21.16 -3.34 24.97
N ASP A 6 22.37 -2.81 25.04
CA ASP A 6 22.60 -1.37 25.05
C ASP A 6 21.93 -0.72 23.81
N ALA A 7 21.31 0.44 24.02
CA ALA A 7 20.72 1.17 22.90
C ALA A 7 21.84 1.77 22.05
N LEU A 8 21.67 1.74 20.71
CA LEU A 8 22.54 2.43 19.78
C LEU A 8 21.99 3.84 19.53
N GLU A 9 22.84 4.85 19.66
CA GLU A 9 22.54 6.22 19.22
C GLU A 9 23.11 6.46 17.84
N LEU A 10 22.25 6.87 16.90
CA LEU A 10 22.61 7.23 15.52
C LEU A 10 22.46 8.74 15.34
N THR A 11 23.49 9.37 14.79
CA THR A 11 23.41 10.75 14.31
C THR A 11 23.04 10.74 12.84
N VAL A 12 21.88 11.28 12.50
CA VAL A 12 21.33 11.29 11.15
C VAL A 12 21.20 12.73 10.66
N PRO A 13 21.77 13.08 9.49
CA PRO A 13 21.59 14.40 8.91
C PRO A 13 20.11 14.73 8.65
N GLY A 14 19.71 15.96 8.97
CA GLY A 14 18.38 16.50 8.71
C GLY A 14 18.44 17.92 8.16
N PRO A 15 17.31 18.48 7.69
CA PRO A 15 17.28 19.79 7.03
C PRO A 15 17.63 20.96 7.96
N GLU A 16 17.41 20.81 9.27
CA GLU A 16 17.70 21.81 10.29
C GLU A 16 18.86 21.41 11.21
N GLY A 17 19.73 20.50 10.77
CA GLY A 17 20.85 19.96 11.53
C GLY A 17 20.70 18.48 11.84
N GLU A 18 21.62 17.96 12.64
CA GLU A 18 21.65 16.54 12.99
C GLU A 18 20.51 16.13 13.93
N ARG A 19 19.99 14.94 13.72
CA ARG A 19 18.98 14.31 14.58
C ARG A 19 19.59 13.12 15.32
N ALA A 20 19.44 13.08 16.63
CA ALA A 20 19.76 11.89 17.42
C ALA A 20 18.60 10.89 17.35
N VAL A 21 18.86 9.69 16.82
CA VAL A 21 17.88 8.61 16.74
C VAL A 21 18.34 7.45 17.61
N ARG A 22 17.61 7.20 18.68
CA ARG A 22 17.89 6.08 19.57
C ARG A 22 17.27 4.79 19.04
N VAL A 23 18.11 3.77 18.79
CA VAL A 23 17.70 2.42 18.39
C VAL A 23 17.75 1.50 19.60
N SER A 24 16.61 1.10 20.11
CA SER A 24 16.51 0.18 21.26
C SER A 24 16.66 -1.27 20.79
N ASN A 25 17.37 -2.10 21.56
CA ASN A 25 17.61 -3.52 21.23
C ASN A 25 18.08 -3.72 19.79
N PRO A 26 19.19 -3.11 19.34
CA PRO A 26 19.64 -3.12 17.95
C PRO A 26 19.89 -4.54 17.42
N ASP A 27 20.31 -5.46 18.28
CA ASP A 27 20.65 -6.83 17.93
C ASP A 27 19.45 -7.79 17.98
N LYS A 28 18.22 -7.27 18.27
CA LYS A 28 17.00 -8.08 18.19
C LYS A 28 16.84 -8.60 16.77
N ILE A 29 16.75 -9.94 16.65
CA ILE A 29 16.50 -10.60 15.37
C ILE A 29 15.06 -10.30 14.92
N TYR A 30 14.92 -9.67 13.76
CA TYR A 30 13.63 -9.35 13.14
C TYR A 30 13.23 -10.37 12.08
N PHE A 31 14.21 -10.97 11.38
CA PHE A 31 14.00 -11.99 10.36
C PHE A 31 14.86 -13.21 10.69
N PRO A 32 14.33 -14.18 11.46
CA PRO A 32 15.13 -15.33 11.94
C PRO A 32 15.73 -16.19 10.83
N GLU A 33 15.02 -16.38 9.73
CA GLU A 33 15.49 -17.20 8.60
C GLU A 33 16.79 -16.64 7.99
N ARG A 34 16.97 -15.34 8.02
CA ARG A 34 18.12 -14.62 7.44
C ARG A 34 19.08 -14.06 8.49
N GLY A 35 18.74 -14.20 9.77
CA GLY A 35 19.50 -13.61 10.87
C GLY A 35 19.53 -12.07 10.88
N ILE A 36 18.59 -11.41 10.18
CA ILE A 36 18.59 -9.95 10.04
C ILE A 36 18.09 -9.31 11.33
N THR A 37 18.89 -8.36 11.83
CA THR A 37 18.63 -7.63 13.08
C THR A 37 17.83 -6.35 12.85
N LYS A 38 17.31 -5.76 13.94
CA LYS A 38 16.70 -4.43 13.91
C LYS A 38 17.68 -3.37 13.39
N ARG A 39 18.94 -3.42 13.81
CA ARG A 39 19.99 -2.51 13.33
C ARG A 39 20.07 -2.51 11.81
N GLN A 40 20.14 -3.70 11.19
CA GLN A 40 20.25 -3.83 9.75
C GLN A 40 19.01 -3.27 9.02
N ILE A 41 17.80 -3.37 9.60
CA ILE A 41 16.61 -2.73 9.03
C ILE A 41 16.70 -1.20 9.11
N VAL A 42 17.21 -0.65 10.21
CA VAL A 42 17.43 0.81 10.35
C VAL A 42 18.48 1.28 9.34
N GLU A 43 19.61 0.58 9.26
CA GLU A 43 20.70 0.87 8.32
C GLU A 43 20.24 0.80 6.86
N TYR A 44 19.42 -0.22 6.53
CA TYR A 44 18.77 -0.35 5.22
C TYR A 44 17.96 0.91 4.87
N TYR A 45 17.07 1.36 5.78
CA TYR A 45 16.23 2.52 5.51
C TYR A 45 17.02 3.83 5.41
N LEU A 46 18.14 3.93 6.09
CA LEU A 46 19.07 5.06 5.90
C LEU A 46 19.76 4.99 4.52
N ALA A 47 20.15 3.80 4.08
CA ALA A 47 20.80 3.60 2.79
C ALA A 47 19.89 3.90 1.59
N VAL A 48 18.58 3.62 1.70
CA VAL A 48 17.58 3.90 0.65
C VAL A 48 16.75 5.16 0.92
N SER A 49 17.20 6.00 1.86
CA SER A 49 16.40 7.13 2.35
C SER A 49 16.05 8.14 1.26
N GLU A 50 16.99 8.47 0.37
CA GLU A 50 16.76 9.45 -0.69
C GLU A 50 15.62 9.05 -1.64
N PRO A 51 15.67 7.90 -2.34
CA PRO A 51 14.59 7.51 -3.24
C PRO A 51 13.29 7.20 -2.49
N LEU A 52 13.34 6.63 -1.28
CA LEU A 52 12.15 6.39 -0.48
C LEU A 52 11.46 7.70 -0.06
N LEU A 53 12.19 8.71 0.41
CA LEU A 53 11.64 10.01 0.78
C LEU A 53 11.04 10.74 -0.43
N ARG A 54 11.60 10.58 -1.63
CA ARG A 54 11.01 11.10 -2.88
C ARG A 54 9.62 10.54 -3.11
N VAL A 55 9.45 9.22 -3.00
CA VAL A 55 8.15 8.56 -3.15
C VAL A 55 7.17 8.97 -2.04
N LEU A 56 7.66 9.13 -0.80
CA LEU A 56 6.85 9.51 0.36
C LEU A 56 6.63 11.03 0.49
N ALA A 57 7.21 11.84 -0.41
CA ALA A 57 7.18 13.31 -0.30
C ALA A 57 5.77 13.86 -0.08
N GLN A 58 5.57 14.53 1.05
CA GLN A 58 4.31 15.16 1.42
C GLN A 58 3.11 14.19 1.59
N ARG A 59 3.34 12.87 1.69
CA ARG A 59 2.26 11.88 1.81
C ARG A 59 1.98 11.50 3.25
N PRO A 60 0.70 11.37 3.65
CA PRO A 60 0.34 10.63 4.85
C PRO A 60 0.75 9.17 4.68
N VAL A 61 1.29 8.56 5.73
CA VAL A 61 1.82 7.19 5.67
C VAL A 61 1.29 6.37 6.83
N THR A 62 0.63 5.28 6.52
CA THR A 62 0.32 4.23 7.50
C THR A 62 1.56 3.35 7.68
N LEU A 63 1.99 3.16 8.93
CA LEU A 63 3.15 2.33 9.26
C LEU A 63 2.70 0.90 9.57
N LYS A 64 3.14 -0.09 8.79
CA LYS A 64 2.90 -1.50 9.12
C LYS A 64 4.04 -1.99 9.98
N ARG A 65 3.73 -2.30 11.25
CA ARG A 65 4.71 -2.57 12.30
C ARG A 65 4.72 -4.03 12.71
N PHE A 66 5.93 -4.55 12.94
CA PHE A 66 6.24 -5.90 13.37
C PHE A 66 7.12 -5.82 14.63
N VAL A 67 6.52 -5.45 15.77
CA VAL A 67 7.27 -5.17 17.00
C VAL A 67 8.10 -6.36 17.45
N ASP A 68 7.59 -7.58 17.23
CA ASP A 68 8.25 -8.83 17.61
C ASP A 68 8.97 -9.52 16.46
N GLY A 69 9.24 -8.79 15.37
CA GLY A 69 9.83 -9.36 14.15
C GLY A 69 8.79 -9.99 13.24
N VAL A 70 9.25 -10.55 12.12
CA VAL A 70 8.37 -11.06 11.04
C VAL A 70 7.48 -12.23 11.48
N THR A 71 7.89 -12.98 12.49
CA THR A 71 7.12 -14.10 13.04
C THR A 71 6.03 -13.67 14.02
N GLY A 72 6.09 -12.41 14.49
CA GLY A 72 5.09 -11.83 15.38
C GLY A 72 3.89 -11.25 14.64
N ALA A 73 2.86 -10.86 15.40
CA ALA A 73 1.69 -10.19 14.84
C ALA A 73 2.05 -8.81 14.28
N ALA A 74 1.62 -8.54 13.05
CA ALA A 74 1.74 -7.22 12.45
C ALA A 74 0.46 -6.40 12.68
N PHE A 75 0.62 -5.07 12.76
CA PHE A 75 -0.52 -4.16 12.79
C PHE A 75 -0.24 -2.87 12.01
N TYR A 76 -1.31 -2.22 11.58
CA TYR A 76 -1.24 -0.95 10.86
C TYR A 76 -1.42 0.22 11.83
N ALA A 77 -0.37 1.01 12.04
CA ALA A 77 -0.41 2.23 12.84
C ALA A 77 -0.81 3.41 11.92
N LYS A 78 -2.09 3.76 11.96
CA LYS A 78 -2.67 4.90 11.22
C LYS A 78 -2.55 6.24 12.00
N ARG A 79 -1.97 6.22 13.19
CA ARG A 79 -1.76 7.43 14.00
C ARG A 79 -0.30 7.58 14.35
N VAL A 80 0.15 8.82 14.44
CA VAL A 80 1.47 9.13 14.99
C VAL A 80 1.61 8.46 16.36
N PRO A 81 2.61 7.59 16.56
CA PRO A 81 2.84 6.94 17.84
C PRO A 81 3.04 7.94 18.99
N ARG A 82 2.55 7.63 20.19
CA ARG A 82 2.79 8.45 21.36
C ARG A 82 4.30 8.56 21.62
N GLY A 83 4.75 9.78 21.98
CA GLY A 83 6.17 10.05 22.23
C GLY A 83 7.00 10.18 20.95
N ALA A 84 6.37 10.38 19.80
CA ALA A 84 7.09 10.76 18.57
C ALA A 84 7.89 12.05 18.80
N PRO A 85 9.13 12.12 18.33
CA PRO A 85 9.92 13.35 18.39
C PRO A 85 9.22 14.53 17.71
N ALA A 86 9.50 15.76 18.16
CA ALA A 86 8.87 16.97 17.62
C ALA A 86 9.15 17.21 16.13
N TRP A 87 10.27 16.68 15.62
CA TRP A 87 10.65 16.76 14.22
C TRP A 87 9.95 15.72 13.32
N VAL A 88 9.12 14.84 13.86
CA VAL A 88 8.29 13.93 13.05
C VAL A 88 7.07 14.68 12.56
N ASP A 89 7.08 15.04 11.30
CA ASP A 89 5.96 15.68 10.63
C ASP A 89 4.74 14.76 10.54
N SER A 90 3.56 15.40 10.53
CA SER A 90 2.28 14.69 10.42
C SER A 90 1.22 15.54 9.76
N VAL A 91 0.20 14.88 9.25
CA VAL A 91 -0.99 15.53 8.66
C VAL A 91 -2.26 14.91 9.23
N GLU A 92 -3.29 15.73 9.42
CA GLU A 92 -4.60 15.23 9.85
C GLU A 92 -5.40 14.73 8.66
N ILE A 93 -5.87 13.48 8.76
CA ILE A 93 -6.74 12.83 7.79
C ILE A 93 -8.15 12.71 8.39
N THR A 94 -9.15 13.08 7.61
CA THR A 94 -10.56 12.81 7.93
C THR A 94 -11.04 11.60 7.15
N PHE A 95 -11.48 10.58 7.88
CA PHE A 95 -12.04 9.36 7.29
C PHE A 95 -13.52 9.53 6.92
N PRO A 96 -14.08 8.69 6.02
CA PRO A 96 -15.49 8.75 5.64
C PRO A 96 -16.48 8.63 6.83
N SER A 97 -16.03 8.02 7.93
CA SER A 97 -16.80 7.94 9.19
C SER A 97 -16.88 9.26 9.98
N GLY A 98 -16.23 10.34 9.50
CA GLY A 98 -16.09 11.61 10.21
C GLY A 98 -15.02 11.61 11.31
N ARG A 99 -14.40 10.48 11.62
CA ARG A 99 -13.26 10.41 12.55
C ARG A 99 -12.01 10.98 11.91
N THR A 100 -11.11 11.54 12.73
CA THR A 100 -9.82 12.05 12.28
C THR A 100 -8.67 11.26 12.89
N ALA A 101 -7.53 11.26 12.20
CA ALA A 101 -6.26 10.79 12.72
C ALA A 101 -5.11 11.63 12.16
N ARG A 102 -4.10 11.86 12.99
CA ARG A 102 -2.83 12.44 12.53
C ARG A 102 -1.92 11.30 12.08
N GLU A 103 -1.62 11.22 10.80
CA GLU A 103 -0.72 10.24 10.22
C GLU A 103 0.68 10.83 10.01
N VAL A 104 1.70 9.99 10.12
CA VAL A 104 3.11 10.37 9.87
C VAL A 104 3.25 10.82 8.43
N CYS A 105 4.03 11.88 8.21
CA CYS A 105 4.41 12.38 6.89
C CYS A 105 5.95 12.47 6.84
N PRO A 106 6.67 11.43 6.35
CA PRO A 106 8.13 11.42 6.37
C PRO A 106 8.73 12.53 5.51
N THR A 107 9.64 13.32 6.09
CA THR A 107 10.28 14.47 5.44
C THR A 107 11.81 14.42 5.51
N GLU A 108 12.37 13.57 6.36
CA GLU A 108 13.82 13.45 6.54
C GLU A 108 14.23 12.00 6.90
N PRO A 109 15.49 11.59 6.66
CA PRO A 109 15.97 10.22 6.91
C PRO A 109 15.78 9.77 8.38
N ALA A 110 15.88 10.68 9.32
CA ALA A 110 15.69 10.38 10.74
C ALA A 110 14.28 9.82 11.05
N VAL A 111 13.24 10.25 10.29
CA VAL A 111 11.87 9.70 10.44
C VAL A 111 11.82 8.25 10.03
N LEU A 112 12.54 7.85 8.98
CA LEU A 112 12.63 6.47 8.52
C LEU A 112 13.33 5.58 9.55
N ALA A 113 14.49 6.04 10.06
CA ALA A 113 15.24 5.33 11.11
C ALA A 113 14.41 5.20 12.41
N TRP A 114 13.73 6.25 12.83
CA TRP A 114 12.83 6.23 13.97
C TRP A 114 11.67 5.25 13.78
N ALA A 115 11.01 5.27 12.62
CA ALA A 115 9.92 4.34 12.32
C ALA A 115 10.42 2.89 12.30
N ALA A 116 11.59 2.62 11.71
CA ALA A 116 12.21 1.30 11.70
C ALA A 116 12.54 0.81 13.12
N ASN A 117 13.05 1.70 14.00
CA ASN A 117 13.26 1.37 15.41
C ASN A 117 11.95 0.94 16.12
N LEU A 118 10.81 1.51 15.72
CA LEU A 118 9.49 1.10 16.21
C LEU A 118 8.99 -0.23 15.63
N GLY A 119 9.78 -0.90 14.78
CA GLY A 119 9.43 -2.15 14.10
C GLY A 119 8.63 -1.94 12.83
N THR A 120 8.69 -0.78 12.21
CA THR A 120 8.08 -0.56 10.88
C THR A 120 8.92 -1.25 9.82
N PHE A 121 8.32 -2.19 9.08
CA PHE A 121 8.92 -2.79 7.88
C PHE A 121 8.33 -2.16 6.63
N ASP A 122 7.00 -2.01 6.58
CA ASP A 122 6.28 -1.49 5.43
C ASP A 122 5.82 -0.05 5.67
N PHE A 123 6.16 0.85 4.76
CA PHE A 123 5.60 2.18 4.64
C PHE A 123 4.47 2.15 3.63
N HIS A 124 3.26 2.48 4.04
CA HIS A 124 2.07 2.47 3.21
C HIS A 124 1.54 3.88 2.97
N PRO A 125 2.04 4.60 1.96
CA PRO A 125 1.58 5.97 1.67
C PRO A 125 0.18 5.98 1.05
N TRP A 126 -0.56 7.03 1.36
CA TRP A 126 -1.75 7.40 0.61
C TRP A 126 -1.38 7.87 -0.81
N PRO A 127 -2.29 7.73 -1.79
CA PRO A 127 -2.08 8.25 -3.15
C PRO A 127 -2.33 9.76 -3.26
N VAL A 128 -2.18 10.50 -2.16
CA VAL A 128 -2.37 11.95 -2.07
C VAL A 128 -1.20 12.61 -1.36
N ARG A 129 -1.04 13.92 -1.56
CA ARG A 129 -0.08 14.77 -0.81
C ARG A 129 -0.82 15.78 0.06
N ARG A 130 -0.15 16.28 1.12
CA ARG A 130 -0.74 17.22 2.12
C ARG A 130 -1.57 18.38 1.53
N PRO A 131 -1.17 19.03 0.41
CA PRO A 131 -1.97 20.11 -0.15
C PRO A 131 -3.32 19.68 -0.74
N HIS A 132 -3.47 18.39 -1.10
CA HIS A 132 -4.62 17.89 -1.87
C HIS A 132 -5.11 16.52 -1.34
N LEU A 133 -5.54 16.47 -0.07
CA LEU A 133 -5.90 15.21 0.60
C LEU A 133 -7.12 14.47 0.01
N ASP A 134 -7.94 15.15 -0.78
CA ASP A 134 -9.13 14.58 -1.41
C ASP A 134 -8.95 14.28 -2.91
N HIS A 135 -7.77 14.62 -3.46
CA HIS A 135 -7.46 14.47 -4.87
C HIS A 135 -6.17 13.66 -5.05
N PRO A 136 -6.27 12.39 -5.46
CA PRO A 136 -5.09 11.60 -5.75
C PRO A 136 -4.18 12.24 -6.80
N ASP A 137 -2.87 12.21 -6.53
CA ASP A 137 -1.81 12.57 -7.47
C ASP A 137 -1.08 11.33 -8.03
N GLU A 138 -1.57 10.14 -7.67
CA GLU A 138 -1.01 8.87 -8.10
C GLU A 138 -2.12 7.85 -8.38
N LEU A 139 -2.17 7.37 -9.62
CA LEU A 139 -2.97 6.22 -9.98
C LEU A 139 -2.14 4.97 -9.74
N ARG A 140 -2.74 3.97 -9.09
CA ARG A 140 -2.09 2.72 -8.70
C ARG A 140 -2.79 1.53 -9.31
N VAL A 141 -2.04 0.70 -10.00
CA VAL A 141 -2.51 -0.59 -10.52
C VAL A 141 -1.78 -1.69 -9.77
N ASP A 142 -2.52 -2.57 -9.13
CA ASP A 142 -2.00 -3.73 -8.41
C ASP A 142 -2.34 -5.00 -9.19
N LEU A 143 -1.31 -5.70 -9.65
CA LEU A 143 -1.39 -6.97 -10.37
C LEU A 143 -1.17 -8.09 -9.37
N ASP A 144 -2.26 -8.73 -8.92
CA ASP A 144 -2.26 -9.76 -7.88
C ASP A 144 -2.50 -11.16 -8.46
N PRO A 145 -1.45 -11.99 -8.62
CA PRO A 145 -1.57 -13.38 -9.06
C PRO A 145 -2.45 -14.20 -8.11
N GLN A 146 -3.51 -14.80 -8.63
CA GLN A 146 -4.40 -15.68 -7.86
C GLN A 146 -3.78 -17.08 -7.72
N PRO A 147 -4.32 -17.97 -6.88
CA PRO A 147 -3.85 -19.36 -6.80
C PRO A 147 -3.78 -20.02 -8.17
N GLY A 148 -2.66 -20.66 -8.47
CA GLY A 148 -2.37 -21.25 -9.78
C GLY A 148 -1.60 -20.34 -10.74
N THR A 149 -1.38 -19.06 -10.36
CA THR A 149 -0.53 -18.12 -11.11
C THR A 149 0.60 -17.59 -10.24
N ASP A 150 1.64 -17.04 -10.87
CA ASP A 150 2.85 -16.56 -10.22
C ASP A 150 3.30 -15.18 -10.74
N PHE A 151 4.54 -14.81 -10.39
CA PHE A 151 5.12 -13.54 -10.82
C PHE A 151 5.30 -13.45 -12.34
N ALA A 152 5.62 -14.56 -13.02
CA ALA A 152 5.77 -14.56 -14.49
C ALA A 152 4.44 -14.26 -15.19
N ASP A 153 3.31 -14.75 -14.66
CA ASP A 153 2.00 -14.37 -15.16
C ASP A 153 1.72 -12.88 -14.96
N ALA A 154 2.10 -12.31 -13.79
CA ALA A 154 1.98 -10.87 -13.55
C ALA A 154 2.84 -10.06 -14.53
N VAL A 155 4.04 -10.53 -14.89
CA VAL A 155 4.91 -9.87 -15.89
C VAL A 155 4.23 -9.81 -17.27
N VAL A 156 3.59 -10.90 -17.71
CA VAL A 156 2.85 -10.91 -18.97
C VAL A 156 1.72 -9.89 -18.95
N VAL A 157 0.94 -9.85 -17.86
CA VAL A 157 -0.15 -8.87 -17.71
C VAL A 157 0.38 -7.44 -17.63
N ALA A 158 1.51 -7.22 -16.97
CA ALA A 158 2.18 -5.92 -16.89
C ALA A 158 2.63 -5.41 -18.26
N GLY A 159 3.06 -6.29 -19.16
CA GLY A 159 3.38 -5.95 -20.55
C GLY A 159 2.18 -5.37 -21.29
N VAL A 160 1.03 -6.04 -21.21
CA VAL A 160 -0.23 -5.52 -21.80
C VAL A 160 -0.69 -4.23 -21.12
N LEU A 161 -0.56 -4.14 -19.79
CA LEU A 161 -0.87 -2.91 -19.06
C LEU A 161 -0.02 -1.73 -19.55
N ARG A 162 1.28 -1.94 -19.81
CA ARG A 162 2.18 -0.91 -20.38
C ARG A 162 1.67 -0.39 -21.72
N GLU A 163 1.25 -1.28 -22.61
CA GLU A 163 0.69 -0.90 -23.92
C GLU A 163 -0.58 -0.06 -23.74
N VAL A 164 -1.51 -0.53 -22.90
CA VAL A 164 -2.78 0.17 -22.63
C VAL A 164 -2.55 1.54 -21.99
N LEU A 165 -1.60 1.66 -21.07
CA LEU A 165 -1.20 2.95 -20.50
C LEU A 165 -0.66 3.90 -21.59
N SER A 166 0.23 3.42 -22.45
CA SER A 166 0.79 4.21 -23.56
C SER A 166 -0.30 4.73 -24.51
N GLU A 167 -1.27 3.88 -24.86
CA GLU A 167 -2.42 4.28 -25.72
C GLU A 167 -3.32 5.32 -25.03
N ALA A 168 -3.40 5.29 -23.69
CA ALA A 168 -4.10 6.31 -22.92
C ALA A 168 -3.28 7.59 -22.71
N GLY A 169 -2.05 7.67 -23.23
CA GLY A 169 -1.14 8.79 -23.03
C GLY A 169 -0.55 8.87 -21.63
N LEU A 170 -0.36 7.72 -20.96
CA LEU A 170 0.13 7.61 -19.59
C LEU A 170 1.48 6.89 -19.54
N VAL A 171 2.35 7.31 -18.62
CA VAL A 171 3.60 6.64 -18.32
C VAL A 171 3.49 5.95 -16.96
N GLY A 172 3.70 4.62 -16.97
CA GLY A 172 3.67 3.79 -15.76
C GLY A 172 5.07 3.43 -15.29
N TYR A 173 5.23 3.30 -13.97
CA TYR A 173 6.47 2.96 -13.29
C TYR A 173 6.27 1.66 -12.49
N PRO A 174 6.78 0.52 -12.97
CA PRO A 174 6.56 -0.77 -12.34
C PRO A 174 7.52 -0.99 -11.16
N LYS A 175 7.03 -1.75 -10.17
CA LYS A 175 7.84 -2.29 -9.10
C LYS A 175 7.35 -3.67 -8.71
N THR A 176 8.25 -4.52 -8.16
CA THR A 176 7.80 -5.74 -7.51
C THR A 176 6.98 -5.40 -6.27
N SER A 177 6.01 -6.23 -5.93
CA SER A 177 5.30 -6.08 -4.63
C SER A 177 6.16 -6.53 -3.45
N GLY A 178 7.31 -7.17 -3.70
CA GLY A 178 8.11 -7.92 -2.71
C GLY A 178 7.44 -9.23 -2.29
N GLY A 179 6.39 -9.63 -2.98
CA GLY A 179 5.69 -10.90 -2.95
C GLY A 179 5.57 -11.45 -4.37
N ARG A 180 4.38 -11.90 -4.77
CA ARG A 180 4.14 -12.49 -6.09
C ARG A 180 3.66 -11.51 -7.15
N GLY A 181 3.26 -10.31 -6.77
CA GLY A 181 2.61 -9.34 -7.64
C GLY A 181 3.52 -8.22 -8.13
N ILE A 182 2.94 -7.37 -8.97
CA ILE A 182 3.57 -6.17 -9.53
C ILE A 182 2.65 -4.99 -9.25
N HIS A 183 3.22 -3.88 -8.80
CA HIS A 183 2.48 -2.61 -8.70
C HIS A 183 3.00 -1.66 -9.78
N VAL A 184 2.09 -0.94 -10.44
CA VAL A 184 2.44 0.10 -11.40
C VAL A 184 1.87 1.42 -10.91
N ALA A 185 2.75 2.41 -10.72
CA ALA A 185 2.38 3.77 -10.37
C ALA A 185 2.35 4.66 -11.61
N VAL A 186 1.37 5.55 -11.68
CA VAL A 186 1.30 6.62 -12.70
C VAL A 186 1.12 7.94 -11.97
N ARG A 187 1.95 8.94 -12.26
CA ARG A 187 1.75 10.28 -11.71
C ARG A 187 0.61 10.96 -12.45
N ILE A 188 -0.39 11.45 -11.71
CA ILE A 188 -1.53 12.17 -12.28
C ILE A 188 -1.68 13.55 -11.63
N ARG A 189 -2.31 14.48 -12.35
CA ARG A 189 -2.66 15.79 -11.78
C ARG A 189 -3.68 15.64 -10.65
N PRO A 190 -3.53 16.31 -9.49
CA PRO A 190 -4.43 16.16 -8.34
C PRO A 190 -5.71 16.98 -8.51
N GLN A 191 -6.50 16.67 -9.54
CA GLN A 191 -7.75 17.38 -9.87
C GLN A 191 -8.99 16.47 -9.88
N TRP A 192 -8.80 15.15 -9.85
CA TRP A 192 -9.90 14.18 -9.79
C TRP A 192 -10.09 13.64 -8.38
N THR A 193 -11.34 13.40 -8.03
CA THR A 193 -11.70 12.74 -6.77
C THR A 193 -11.30 11.27 -6.76
N PHE A 194 -11.23 10.65 -5.57
CA PHE A 194 -11.01 9.21 -5.44
C PHE A 194 -12.01 8.36 -6.26
N VAL A 195 -13.27 8.79 -6.32
CA VAL A 195 -14.30 8.09 -7.11
C VAL A 195 -13.95 8.12 -8.59
N GLN A 196 -13.56 9.28 -9.12
CA GLN A 196 -13.19 9.41 -10.54
C GLN A 196 -11.91 8.64 -10.87
N VAL A 197 -10.88 8.71 -10.01
CA VAL A 197 -9.63 7.95 -10.22
C VAL A 197 -9.90 6.45 -10.19
N ARG A 198 -10.71 5.97 -9.23
CA ARG A 198 -11.10 4.55 -9.18
C ARG A 198 -11.87 4.12 -10.44
N ARG A 199 -12.80 4.94 -10.93
CA ARG A 199 -13.53 4.69 -12.19
C ARG A 199 -12.57 4.60 -13.37
N ALA A 200 -11.58 5.46 -13.44
CA ALA A 200 -10.52 5.41 -14.45
C ALA A 200 -9.70 4.10 -14.36
N VAL A 201 -9.30 3.67 -13.15
CA VAL A 201 -8.58 2.40 -12.94
C VAL A 201 -9.42 1.19 -13.32
N ILE A 202 -10.73 1.20 -13.06
CA ILE A 202 -11.65 0.12 -13.47
C ILE A 202 -11.69 0.01 -15.00
N ALA A 203 -11.81 1.14 -15.72
CA ALA A 203 -11.81 1.14 -17.19
C ALA A 203 -10.47 0.64 -17.76
N LEU A 204 -9.35 1.09 -17.19
CA LEU A 204 -8.01 0.59 -17.53
C LEU A 204 -7.89 -0.92 -17.32
N ALA A 205 -8.31 -1.41 -16.16
CA ALA A 205 -8.24 -2.83 -15.80
C ALA A 205 -9.13 -3.70 -16.71
N ARG A 206 -10.33 -3.22 -17.07
CA ARG A 206 -11.22 -3.87 -18.05
C ARG A 206 -10.59 -3.96 -19.41
N GLU A 207 -9.93 -2.89 -19.88
CA GLU A 207 -9.26 -2.88 -21.18
C GLU A 207 -8.15 -3.95 -21.21
N VAL A 208 -7.31 -4.04 -20.18
CA VAL A 208 -6.29 -5.07 -20.05
C VAL A 208 -6.92 -6.47 -20.04
N ALA A 209 -7.93 -6.69 -19.18
CA ALA A 209 -8.58 -8.00 -19.08
C ALA A 209 -9.27 -8.42 -20.40
N ARG A 210 -9.78 -7.47 -21.19
CA ARG A 210 -10.39 -7.73 -22.50
C ARG A 210 -9.36 -8.19 -23.55
N ARG A 211 -8.11 -7.70 -23.47
CA ARG A 211 -7.03 -8.10 -24.39
C ARG A 211 -6.49 -9.50 -24.08
N ILE A 212 -6.46 -9.88 -22.80
CA ILE A 212 -5.93 -11.19 -22.37
C ILE A 212 -6.85 -11.87 -21.34
N PRO A 213 -8.10 -12.18 -21.69
CA PRO A 213 -9.12 -12.66 -20.76
C PRO A 213 -8.76 -14.01 -20.09
N GLN A 214 -7.86 -14.79 -20.70
CA GLN A 214 -7.38 -16.05 -20.12
C GLN A 214 -6.35 -15.84 -18.99
N ARG A 215 -5.70 -14.67 -18.90
CA ARG A 215 -4.63 -14.39 -17.94
C ARG A 215 -4.96 -13.28 -16.93
N ALA A 216 -5.89 -12.39 -17.26
CA ALA A 216 -6.25 -11.23 -16.44
C ALA A 216 -7.74 -11.20 -16.12
N THR A 217 -8.08 -10.66 -14.95
CA THR A 217 -9.47 -10.53 -14.51
C THR A 217 -9.69 -9.28 -13.66
N VAL A 218 -10.90 -8.75 -13.71
CA VAL A 218 -11.43 -7.70 -12.82
C VAL A 218 -12.58 -8.21 -11.94
N SER A 219 -12.78 -9.53 -11.86
CA SER A 219 -13.87 -10.11 -11.09
C SER A 219 -13.75 -9.72 -9.61
N TRP A 220 -14.82 -9.12 -9.06
CA TRP A 220 -14.86 -8.71 -7.66
C TRP A 220 -14.72 -9.91 -6.70
N TRP A 221 -15.46 -10.98 -6.98
CA TRP A 221 -15.47 -12.16 -6.12
C TRP A 221 -14.26 -13.05 -6.38
N LYS A 222 -13.58 -13.47 -5.32
CA LYS A 222 -12.39 -14.32 -5.41
C LYS A 222 -12.66 -15.65 -6.12
N GLU A 223 -13.84 -16.19 -5.89
CA GLU A 223 -14.30 -17.47 -6.47
C GLU A 223 -14.42 -17.42 -8.01
N GLU A 224 -14.59 -16.23 -8.57
CA GLU A 224 -14.75 -16.01 -10.02
C GLU A 224 -13.43 -15.69 -10.72
N ARG A 225 -12.35 -15.45 -9.96
CA ARG A 225 -11.06 -15.00 -10.52
C ARG A 225 -10.34 -16.10 -11.27
N GLY A 226 -10.49 -17.38 -10.84
CA GLY A 226 -9.78 -18.52 -11.42
C GLY A 226 -8.27 -18.35 -11.34
N GLU A 227 -7.54 -19.09 -12.15
CA GLU A 227 -6.08 -19.02 -12.26
C GLU A 227 -5.66 -17.85 -13.17
N ARG A 228 -5.92 -16.63 -12.71
CA ARG A 228 -5.64 -15.37 -13.47
C ARG A 228 -5.02 -14.34 -12.54
N VAL A 229 -4.38 -13.35 -13.12
CA VAL A 229 -3.92 -12.16 -12.40
C VAL A 229 -5.11 -11.21 -12.22
N PHE A 230 -5.38 -10.85 -10.98
CA PHE A 230 -6.41 -9.87 -10.65
C PHE A 230 -5.83 -8.45 -10.71
N LEU A 231 -6.46 -7.58 -11.50
CA LEU A 231 -6.14 -6.15 -11.47
C LEU A 231 -6.97 -5.51 -10.34
N ASP A 232 -6.33 -5.28 -9.18
CA ASP A 232 -7.01 -4.76 -7.99
C ASP A 232 -7.23 -3.24 -8.07
N PHE A 233 -8.35 -2.86 -8.62
CA PHE A 233 -8.82 -1.48 -8.73
C PHE A 233 -9.22 -0.87 -7.37
N ASN A 234 -9.33 -1.67 -6.30
CA ASN A 234 -9.70 -1.16 -4.98
C ASN A 234 -8.58 -0.36 -4.33
N GLN A 235 -7.34 -0.53 -4.78
CA GLN A 235 -6.21 0.29 -4.32
C GLN A 235 -6.38 1.78 -4.67
N ALA A 236 -7.26 2.11 -5.62
CA ALA A 236 -7.62 3.48 -5.95
C ALA A 236 -8.76 4.05 -5.08
N ALA A 237 -9.36 3.26 -4.19
CA ALA A 237 -10.38 3.77 -3.25
C ALA A 237 -9.72 4.57 -2.12
N ARG A 238 -10.48 5.51 -1.53
CA ARG A 238 -10.03 6.26 -0.36
C ARG A 238 -9.69 5.30 0.79
N ASP A 239 -8.74 5.64 1.64
CA ASP A 239 -8.23 4.86 2.78
C ASP A 239 -7.51 3.54 2.38
N ARG A 240 -7.34 3.29 1.10
CA ARG A 240 -6.51 2.19 0.62
C ARG A 240 -5.08 2.66 0.42
N THR A 241 -4.18 1.87 0.95
CA THR A 241 -2.74 2.13 0.88
C THR A 241 -2.02 0.89 0.42
N ILE A 242 -0.94 1.08 -0.31
CA ILE A 242 -0.12 0.00 -0.85
C ILE A 242 1.32 0.16 -0.33
N ALA A 243 2.05 -0.95 -0.21
CA ALA A 243 3.46 -0.88 0.17
C ALA A 243 4.23 0.04 -0.78
N SER A 244 4.95 1.01 -0.23
CA SER A 244 5.80 1.93 -0.99
C SER A 244 6.90 1.19 -1.75
N ALA A 245 7.36 1.75 -2.85
CA ALA A 245 8.70 1.43 -3.37
C ALA A 245 9.73 1.52 -2.23
N TRP A 246 10.74 0.67 -2.26
CA TRP A 246 11.81 0.55 -1.26
C TRP A 246 11.37 0.05 0.12
N SER A 247 10.10 -0.28 0.33
CA SER A 247 9.63 -0.86 1.59
C SER A 247 10.05 -2.32 1.74
N VAL A 248 10.54 -2.65 2.92
CA VAL A 248 10.79 -4.04 3.33
C VAL A 248 9.45 -4.72 3.56
N ARG A 249 9.29 -5.94 3.05
CA ARG A 249 8.07 -6.71 3.22
C ARG A 249 8.18 -7.66 4.40
N GLY A 250 7.06 -7.91 5.05
CA GLY A 250 6.97 -8.88 6.14
C GLY A 250 6.98 -10.33 5.63
N THR A 251 7.93 -10.67 4.75
CA THR A 251 8.21 -12.03 4.29
C THR A 251 9.37 -12.62 5.07
N PRO A 252 9.50 -13.95 5.21
CA PRO A 252 10.61 -14.54 5.96
C PRO A 252 12.00 -14.13 5.44
N ARG A 253 12.10 -13.80 4.15
CA ARG A 253 13.35 -13.43 3.46
C ARG A 253 13.66 -11.93 3.52
N ALA A 254 12.82 -11.09 4.14
CA ALA A 254 12.97 -9.63 4.17
C ALA A 254 13.06 -9.03 2.76
N THR A 255 12.20 -9.50 1.84
CA THR A 255 12.14 -8.97 0.48
C THR A 255 11.76 -7.50 0.46
N VAL A 256 12.11 -6.81 -0.62
CA VAL A 256 11.85 -5.39 -0.82
C VAL A 256 10.87 -5.19 -1.98
N SER A 257 9.96 -4.25 -1.84
CA SER A 257 9.13 -3.77 -2.94
C SER A 257 9.99 -2.90 -3.86
N MET A 258 10.69 -3.55 -4.80
CA MET A 258 11.77 -2.96 -5.58
C MET A 258 11.25 -2.30 -6.86
N PRO A 259 11.52 -0.99 -7.09
CA PRO A 259 11.38 -0.37 -8.39
C PRO A 259 12.19 -1.09 -9.46
N VAL A 260 11.59 -1.28 -10.62
CA VAL A 260 12.27 -1.90 -11.77
C VAL A 260 11.93 -1.11 -13.04
N SER A 261 12.84 -1.12 -14.02
CA SER A 261 12.50 -0.59 -15.33
C SER A 261 11.59 -1.55 -16.09
N TRP A 262 10.82 -1.05 -17.05
CA TRP A 262 10.06 -1.92 -17.95
C TRP A 262 10.94 -2.89 -18.74
N GLY A 263 12.20 -2.51 -19.00
CA GLY A 263 13.15 -3.37 -19.71
C GLY A 263 13.64 -4.55 -18.88
N ASP A 264 13.82 -4.32 -17.56
CA ASP A 264 14.35 -5.35 -16.66
C ASP A 264 13.27 -6.28 -16.09
N LEU A 265 11.98 -5.91 -16.23
CA LEU A 265 10.88 -6.59 -15.54
C LEU A 265 10.77 -8.08 -15.89
N THR A 266 11.17 -8.48 -17.08
CA THR A 266 11.18 -9.90 -17.55
C THR A 266 12.33 -10.71 -16.97
N ASP A 267 13.39 -10.05 -16.51
CA ASP A 267 14.66 -10.67 -16.14
C ASP A 267 14.88 -10.73 -14.62
N VAL A 268 13.91 -10.25 -13.84
CA VAL A 268 13.99 -10.21 -12.38
C VAL A 268 12.95 -11.11 -11.72
N HIS A 269 13.26 -11.52 -10.49
CA HIS A 269 12.33 -12.18 -9.59
C HIS A 269 12.24 -11.41 -8.27
N PRO A 270 11.07 -11.36 -7.59
CA PRO A 270 10.94 -10.65 -6.31
C PRO A 270 11.95 -11.08 -5.23
N ASP A 271 12.39 -12.33 -5.26
CA ASP A 271 13.36 -12.88 -4.33
C ASP A 271 14.81 -12.39 -4.55
N ASP A 272 15.09 -11.72 -5.67
CA ASP A 272 16.40 -11.13 -5.95
C ASP A 272 16.64 -9.88 -5.10
N PHE A 273 15.56 -9.31 -4.55
CA PHE A 273 15.57 -8.03 -3.86
C PHE A 273 15.25 -8.20 -2.38
N ASP A 274 16.27 -8.13 -1.55
CA ASP A 274 16.14 -8.12 -0.09
C ASP A 274 16.92 -6.95 0.54
N VAL A 275 16.82 -6.79 1.84
CA VAL A 275 17.47 -5.70 2.57
C VAL A 275 19.00 -5.72 2.50
N LEU A 276 19.62 -6.85 2.12
CA LEU A 276 21.07 -6.98 2.01
C LEU A 276 21.56 -6.66 0.60
N THR A 277 20.75 -6.94 -0.43
CA THR A 277 21.14 -6.76 -1.84
C THR A 277 20.79 -5.37 -2.38
N VAL A 278 19.63 -4.83 -1.98
CA VAL A 278 19.06 -3.60 -2.56
C VAL A 278 19.94 -2.36 -2.39
N PRO A 279 20.61 -2.09 -1.25
CA PRO A 279 21.50 -0.92 -1.14
C PRO A 279 22.64 -0.93 -2.16
N GLY A 280 23.23 -2.11 -2.41
CA GLY A 280 24.28 -2.27 -3.43
C GLY A 280 23.74 -2.07 -4.85
N LEU A 281 22.55 -2.57 -5.15
CA LEU A 281 21.89 -2.38 -6.45
C LEU A 281 21.57 -0.91 -6.71
N LEU A 282 21.02 -0.21 -5.71
CA LEU A 282 20.75 1.23 -5.79
C LEU A 282 22.01 2.03 -6.08
N ALA A 283 23.10 1.74 -5.38
CA ALA A 283 24.40 2.42 -5.60
C ALA A 283 24.99 2.18 -7.00
N GLN A 284 24.72 1.00 -7.58
CA GLN A 284 25.25 0.61 -8.90
C GLN A 284 24.40 1.10 -10.07
N ARG A 285 23.06 1.06 -9.93
CA ARG A 285 22.12 1.24 -11.05
C ARG A 285 21.27 2.51 -10.92
N GLY A 286 21.28 3.18 -9.76
CA GLY A 286 20.38 4.30 -9.48
C GLY A 286 18.94 3.87 -9.20
N ASP A 287 18.04 4.85 -9.14
CA ASP A 287 16.62 4.65 -8.90
C ASP A 287 15.85 4.55 -10.23
N PRO A 288 15.25 3.38 -10.56
CA PRO A 288 14.43 3.23 -11.77
C PRO A 288 13.18 4.13 -11.80
N HIS A 289 12.79 4.68 -10.64
CA HIS A 289 11.66 5.60 -10.52
C HIS A 289 12.09 7.07 -10.35
N ALA A 290 13.36 7.41 -10.66
CA ALA A 290 13.87 8.78 -10.49
C ALA A 290 13.02 9.85 -11.19
N GLU A 291 12.46 9.51 -12.36
CA GLU A 291 11.67 10.40 -13.22
C GLU A 291 10.15 10.36 -12.93
N LEU A 292 9.70 9.61 -11.90
CA LEU A 292 8.26 9.44 -11.61
C LEU A 292 7.52 10.76 -11.38
N ASP A 293 8.20 11.77 -10.82
CA ASP A 293 7.62 13.07 -10.47
C ASP A 293 7.86 14.16 -11.54
N ASP A 294 8.58 13.85 -12.64
CA ASP A 294 8.95 14.84 -13.66
C ASP A 294 7.75 15.29 -14.50
N GLU A 295 6.78 14.40 -14.70
CA GLU A 295 5.57 14.69 -15.48
C GLU A 295 4.32 14.14 -14.79
N SER A 296 3.20 14.85 -14.91
CA SER A 296 1.89 14.43 -14.38
C SER A 296 0.83 14.42 -15.48
N PHE A 297 0.07 13.33 -15.53
CA PHE A 297 -0.85 13.03 -16.61
C PHE A 297 -2.31 13.29 -16.24
N GLY A 298 -3.18 13.36 -17.25
CA GLY A 298 -4.63 13.36 -17.09
C GLY A 298 -5.19 11.95 -17.13
N VAL A 299 -6.39 11.76 -16.57
CA VAL A 299 -7.12 10.49 -16.64
C VAL A 299 -8.38 10.60 -17.51
N GLU A 300 -8.49 11.67 -18.30
CA GLU A 300 -9.66 11.95 -19.15
C GLU A 300 -9.95 10.80 -20.10
N THR A 301 -8.92 10.30 -20.81
CA THR A 301 -9.05 9.16 -21.74
C THR A 301 -9.63 7.92 -21.05
N LEU A 302 -9.16 7.62 -19.81
CA LEU A 302 -9.68 6.49 -19.05
C LEU A 302 -11.12 6.71 -18.59
N LEU A 303 -11.50 7.94 -18.26
CA LEU A 303 -12.88 8.29 -17.93
C LEU A 303 -13.80 8.19 -19.15
N ASP A 304 -13.32 8.57 -20.35
CA ASP A 304 -14.05 8.37 -21.61
C ASP A 304 -14.25 6.88 -21.90
N TRP A 305 -13.25 6.04 -21.61
CA TRP A 305 -13.41 4.58 -21.71
C TRP A 305 -14.44 4.04 -20.69
N ALA A 306 -14.50 4.59 -19.49
CA ALA A 306 -15.53 4.21 -18.51
C ALA A 306 -16.94 4.56 -19.02
N VAL A 307 -17.12 5.73 -19.64
CA VAL A 307 -18.40 6.13 -20.26
C VAL A 307 -18.74 5.21 -21.44
N ARG A 308 -17.77 4.85 -22.28
CA ARG A 308 -17.94 3.89 -23.37
C ARG A 308 -18.39 2.52 -22.82
N ASP A 309 -17.71 1.99 -21.80
CA ASP A 309 -18.01 0.71 -21.20
C ASP A 309 -19.44 0.67 -20.66
N GLU A 310 -19.89 1.75 -20.01
CA GLU A 310 -21.26 1.88 -19.51
C GLU A 310 -22.28 1.94 -20.65
N ARG A 311 -22.05 2.76 -21.66
CA ARG A 311 -22.97 2.98 -22.79
C ARG A 311 -23.06 1.77 -23.72
N ASP A 312 -21.90 1.18 -24.11
CA ASP A 312 -21.82 0.19 -25.19
C ASP A 312 -21.89 -1.25 -24.68
N HIS A 313 -21.48 -1.47 -23.40
CA HIS A 313 -21.35 -2.79 -22.81
C HIS A 313 -22.20 -2.99 -21.55
N ASN A 314 -22.94 -1.97 -21.12
CA ASN A 314 -23.70 -1.96 -19.86
C ASN A 314 -22.83 -2.31 -18.63
N LEU A 315 -21.57 -1.90 -18.63
CA LEU A 315 -20.59 -2.14 -17.59
C LEU A 315 -20.43 -0.88 -16.71
N GLY A 316 -21.32 -0.71 -15.74
CA GLY A 316 -21.24 0.34 -14.71
C GLY A 316 -20.06 0.14 -13.75
N ASP A 317 -20.00 0.96 -12.71
CA ASP A 317 -18.97 0.87 -11.69
C ASP A 317 -19.04 -0.45 -10.92
N LEU A 318 -17.88 -0.96 -10.52
CA LEU A 318 -17.78 -2.16 -9.68
C LEU A 318 -18.06 -1.82 -8.21
N PRO A 319 -18.42 -2.81 -7.35
CA PRO A 319 -18.74 -2.57 -5.96
C PRO A 319 -17.67 -1.75 -5.23
N TYR A 320 -18.10 -0.83 -4.37
CA TYR A 320 -17.21 0.00 -3.58
C TYR A 320 -16.85 -0.69 -2.25
N PRO A 321 -15.70 -0.40 -1.62
CA PRO A 321 -15.37 -0.95 -0.32
C PRO A 321 -16.49 -0.70 0.72
N PRO A 322 -16.73 -1.65 1.66
CA PRO A 322 -17.87 -1.58 2.58
C PRO A 322 -17.94 -0.34 3.48
N GLU A 323 -16.78 0.23 3.81
CA GLU A 323 -16.64 1.43 4.66
C GLU A 323 -17.04 2.74 3.98
N TYR A 324 -17.28 2.73 2.67
CA TYR A 324 -17.69 3.91 1.92
C TYR A 324 -19.20 3.94 1.69
N PRO A 325 -19.79 5.13 1.50
CA PRO A 325 -21.16 5.25 1.02
C PRO A 325 -21.33 4.46 -0.28
N LYS A 326 -22.47 3.80 -0.43
CA LYS A 326 -22.79 3.14 -1.69
C LYS A 326 -22.95 4.16 -2.81
N MET A 327 -22.46 3.79 -3.98
CA MET A 327 -22.72 4.55 -5.19
C MET A 327 -24.15 4.31 -5.67
N PRO A 328 -24.77 5.28 -6.37
CA PRO A 328 -26.06 5.04 -7.02
C PRO A 328 -26.00 3.79 -7.92
N GLY A 329 -26.94 2.87 -7.72
CA GLY A 329 -27.00 1.61 -8.47
C GLY A 329 -26.03 0.51 -8.01
N GLU A 330 -25.17 0.76 -7.00
CA GLU A 330 -24.29 -0.26 -6.46
C GLU A 330 -25.07 -1.44 -5.85
N PRO A 331 -24.75 -2.70 -6.20
CA PRO A 331 -25.39 -3.87 -5.62
C PRO A 331 -25.11 -4.01 -4.11
N LEU A 332 -25.82 -4.91 -3.45
CA LEU A 332 -25.56 -5.22 -2.04
C LEU A 332 -24.13 -5.71 -1.84
N ARG A 333 -23.43 -5.14 -0.85
CA ARG A 333 -22.04 -5.50 -0.49
C ARG A 333 -22.02 -6.73 0.41
N VAL A 334 -22.48 -7.87 -0.10
CA VAL A 334 -22.50 -9.15 0.61
C VAL A 334 -21.59 -10.11 -0.12
N GLN A 335 -20.53 -10.57 0.56
CA GLN A 335 -19.69 -11.63 0.00
C GLN A 335 -20.47 -12.94 -0.03
N PRO A 336 -20.43 -13.73 -1.11
CA PRO A 336 -21.16 -15.00 -1.20
C PRO A 336 -20.87 -15.98 -0.05
N SER A 337 -19.62 -16.01 0.43
CA SER A 337 -19.19 -16.82 1.58
C SER A 337 -19.85 -16.44 2.91
N ARG A 338 -20.33 -15.20 3.06
CA ARG A 338 -21.05 -14.73 4.26
C ARG A 338 -22.57 -14.91 4.15
N ALA A 339 -23.12 -15.00 2.95
CA ALA A 339 -24.54 -15.18 2.72
C ALA A 339 -25.05 -16.56 3.21
N ARG A 340 -24.17 -17.54 3.40
CA ARG A 340 -24.54 -18.91 3.85
C ARG A 340 -24.71 -19.07 5.36
N HIS A 341 -24.37 -18.05 6.17
CA HIS A 341 -24.42 -18.13 7.65
C HIS A 341 -25.50 -17.29 8.32
N SER A 342 -26.40 -16.64 7.55
CA SER A 342 -27.46 -15.78 8.12
C SER A 342 -28.83 -16.48 8.31
N THR A 343 -28.90 -17.81 8.21
CA THR A 343 -30.09 -18.58 8.54
C THR A 343 -29.94 -19.32 9.87
N SER A 344 -29.89 -18.58 10.98
CA SER A 344 -30.32 -19.06 12.29
C SER A 344 -30.60 -17.87 13.20
N GLU A 345 -31.88 -17.65 13.41
CA GLU A 345 -32.57 -17.08 14.54
C GLU A 345 -31.80 -16.13 15.49
N ASN A 346 -32.07 -14.83 15.38
CA ASN A 346 -31.85 -13.90 16.49
C ASN A 346 -33.14 -13.72 17.28
N PRO A 347 -33.22 -14.08 18.58
CA PRO A 347 -34.27 -13.61 19.44
C PRO A 347 -34.05 -12.13 19.80
N VAL A 348 -35.09 -11.33 19.68
CA VAL A 348 -35.17 -9.94 20.09
C VAL A 348 -34.98 -9.85 21.61
N PRO A 349 -34.01 -9.05 22.15
CA PRO A 349 -34.01 -8.76 23.57
C PRO A 349 -34.92 -7.58 23.89
N ALA A 350 -35.73 -7.77 24.90
CA ALA A 350 -36.61 -6.78 25.52
C ALA A 350 -35.82 -5.63 26.15
N ARG A 351 -36.40 -4.43 26.08
CA ARG A 351 -35.91 -3.22 26.75
C ARG A 351 -35.97 -3.40 28.28
N GLY A 352 -34.89 -3.08 28.95
CA GLY A 352 -34.80 -2.84 30.37
C GLY A 352 -33.72 -1.76 30.65
N ALA A 353 -34.16 -0.77 31.44
CA ALA A 353 -33.44 0.48 31.72
C ALA A 353 -32.40 0.35 32.83
N ASP A 354 -31.54 1.37 32.87
CA ASP A 354 -30.73 1.94 33.97
C ASP A 354 -29.31 1.41 34.25
N GLY A 355 -28.41 2.41 34.26
CA GLY A 355 -27.42 2.62 35.32
C GLY A 355 -25.95 2.51 35.02
N GLY A 356 -25.28 3.64 34.76
CA GLY A 356 -24.01 4.01 35.41
C GLY A 356 -22.68 3.46 34.94
N GLY A 357 -21.87 4.30 34.28
CA GLY A 357 -20.49 4.61 34.64
C GLY A 357 -19.37 3.62 34.31
N GLY A 358 -18.41 4.07 33.52
CA GLY A 358 -17.08 3.50 33.50
C GLY A 358 -16.44 3.46 32.10
N HIS A 359 -15.74 4.51 31.77
CA HIS A 359 -14.88 4.62 30.62
C HIS A 359 -13.74 3.60 30.68
N ASP A 360 -13.68 2.69 29.73
CA ASP A 360 -12.43 2.00 29.38
C ASP A 360 -12.40 1.81 27.86
N ASP A 361 -11.77 2.79 27.19
CA ASP A 361 -11.52 2.83 25.75
C ASP A 361 -10.43 1.80 25.40
N ARG A 362 -10.81 0.54 25.19
CA ARG A 362 -9.97 -0.44 24.52
C ARG A 362 -10.50 -0.68 23.11
N ASP A 363 -9.64 -0.30 22.18
CA ASP A 363 -9.67 -0.38 20.74
C ASP A 363 -10.23 -1.72 20.18
N GLU A 364 -11.51 -1.74 19.84
CA GLU A 364 -12.19 -2.88 19.18
C GLU A 364 -12.03 -2.85 17.64
N THR A 365 -11.20 -1.93 17.11
CA THR A 365 -11.08 -1.69 15.65
C THR A 365 -10.05 -2.60 14.95
N ASP A 366 -9.20 -3.33 15.69
CA ASP A 366 -8.09 -4.11 15.11
C ASP A 366 -8.48 -5.53 14.64
N ALA A 367 -9.65 -6.04 15.04
CA ALA A 367 -10.02 -7.41 14.73
C ALA A 367 -10.66 -7.62 13.35
N LYS A 368 -11.10 -6.55 12.67
CA LYS A 368 -11.83 -6.66 11.37
C LYS A 368 -10.96 -6.51 10.12
N LEU A 369 -9.66 -6.21 10.27
CA LEU A 369 -8.73 -6.04 9.14
C LEU A 369 -7.88 -7.28 8.82
N ARG A 370 -8.14 -8.43 9.44
CA ARG A 370 -7.36 -9.66 9.23
C ARG A 370 -7.77 -10.52 8.04
N GLU A 371 -8.79 -10.13 7.28
CA GLU A 371 -9.35 -10.96 6.19
C GLU A 371 -9.49 -10.20 4.86
N PHE A 372 -8.53 -9.30 4.53
CA PHE A 372 -8.48 -8.74 3.18
C PHE A 372 -7.04 -8.67 2.67
#